data_00e4ed6966e660f7ab1df4ee06b24f5b
#
_entry.id   00e4ed6966e660f7ab1df4ee06b24f5b
#
_cell.length_a   1.000
_cell.length_b   1.000
_cell.length_c   1.000
_cell.angle_alpha   90.00
_cell.angle_beta   90.00
_cell.angle_gamma   90.00
#
_symmetry.space_group_name_H-M   'P 1'
#
loop_
_entity.id
_entity.type
_entity.pdbx_description
1 polymer ?
#
loop_
_entity_poly.entity_id
_entity_poly.type
_entity_poly.pdbx_seq_one_letter_code
_entity_poly.pdbx_strand_id
1 'polypeptide(L)'
;MCIRDRYLSQTGAQISVRYPVDALNRILPGEQELISDTSDLAAKGIKLTIDADVQRIAEIASNNYIKRGAVVVAEAGSCDLLAVVSRPDFSPTNLSAVLNREDSPLLNRALSAYNLGSVFKLVPASVALEEGISPEGTYHCTGSIEVDGATFHCINGTAHGDVDMDKAIAYSCNCYFIHLAQQIGGKKLLYEAQNLGFGEAVELAPGMESAAGVLPSERNLSNHRACLLYTSRCV
;
A
#
# COMPACT_ATOMS: atom_id res chain seq x y z
N MET A 1 6.53 1.59 -15.06
CA MET A 1 6.58 2.90 -15.72
C MET A 1 6.91 3.95 -14.67
N CYS A 2 7.94 4.76 -14.88
CA CYS A 2 8.40 5.73 -13.89
C CYS A 2 7.36 6.86 -13.77
N ILE A 3 7.07 7.33 -12.54
CA ILE A 3 6.21 8.50 -12.27
C ILE A 3 6.62 9.67 -13.18
N ARG A 4 7.93 9.89 -13.29
CA ARG A 4 8.53 10.92 -14.13
C ARG A 4 8.04 10.84 -15.57
N ASP A 5 8.03 9.66 -16.17
CA ASP A 5 7.74 9.51 -17.61
C ASP A 5 6.26 9.76 -17.89
N ARG A 6 5.37 9.38 -16.98
CA ARG A 6 3.93 9.62 -17.12
C ARG A 6 3.58 11.09 -16.90
N TYR A 7 4.21 11.77 -15.95
CA TYR A 7 3.98 13.19 -15.66
C TYR A 7 4.57 14.08 -16.75
N LEU A 8 5.78 13.77 -17.23
CA LEU A 8 6.44 14.51 -18.31
C LEU A 8 5.75 14.32 -19.67
N SER A 9 5.14 13.15 -19.92
CA SER A 9 4.37 12.93 -21.15
C SER A 9 3.08 13.76 -21.20
N GLN A 10 2.56 14.22 -20.06
CA GLN A 10 1.37 15.07 -19.99
C GLN A 10 1.68 16.58 -20.15
N THR A 11 2.95 16.98 -20.06
CA THR A 11 3.33 18.39 -20.14
C THR A 11 3.34 18.96 -21.56
N GLY A 12 2.95 18.16 -22.56
CA GLY A 12 2.72 18.65 -23.92
C GLY A 12 3.99 19.08 -24.67
N ALA A 13 5.18 18.73 -24.17
CA ALA A 13 6.42 18.94 -24.88
C ALA A 13 6.42 18.11 -26.16
N GLN A 14 6.33 18.76 -27.29
CA GLN A 14 6.40 18.14 -28.62
C GLN A 14 7.46 18.84 -29.45
N ILE A 15 8.36 18.05 -30.00
CA ILE A 15 9.17 18.46 -31.13
C ILE A 15 8.39 18.06 -32.40
N SER A 16 7.89 19.03 -33.15
CA SER A 16 7.27 18.76 -34.44
C SER A 16 8.13 19.34 -35.55
N VAL A 17 8.42 18.49 -36.54
CA VAL A 17 9.14 18.88 -37.74
C VAL A 17 8.13 18.87 -38.89
N ARG A 18 7.95 20.00 -39.55
CA ARG A 18 7.07 20.12 -40.72
C ARG A 18 7.93 20.37 -41.97
N TYR A 19 7.74 19.55 -42.95
CA TYR A 19 8.40 19.69 -44.25
C TYR A 19 7.42 20.32 -45.25
N PRO A 20 7.83 21.34 -45.99
CA PRO A 20 7.07 21.81 -47.14
C PRO A 20 6.98 20.67 -48.17
N VAL A 21 5.79 20.41 -48.67
CA VAL A 21 5.54 19.36 -49.66
C VAL A 21 4.79 19.94 -50.88
N ASP A 22 4.99 19.32 -52.05
CA ASP A 22 4.21 19.62 -53.22
C ASP A 22 2.79 19.01 -53.18
N ALA A 23 1.99 19.29 -54.21
CA ALA A 23 0.62 18.77 -54.33
C ALA A 23 0.53 17.21 -54.36
N LEU A 24 1.63 16.53 -54.55
CA LEU A 24 1.75 15.07 -54.54
C LEU A 24 2.38 14.55 -53.26
N ASN A 25 2.49 15.40 -52.23
CA ASN A 25 3.02 15.07 -50.90
C ASN A 25 4.52 14.69 -50.88
N ARG A 26 5.30 15.21 -51.87
CA ARG A 26 6.76 15.02 -51.93
C ARG A 26 7.46 16.23 -51.31
N ILE A 27 8.48 15.99 -50.47
CA ILE A 27 9.27 17.04 -49.84
C ILE A 27 9.93 17.91 -50.88
N LEU A 28 9.78 19.23 -50.73
CA LEU A 28 10.39 20.21 -51.63
C LEU A 28 11.89 20.36 -51.34
N PRO A 29 12.79 20.00 -52.24
CA PRO A 29 14.22 20.14 -52.05
C PRO A 29 14.64 21.61 -51.95
N GLY A 30 15.42 21.95 -50.90
CA GLY A 30 15.94 23.30 -50.70
C GLY A 30 15.06 24.23 -49.86
N GLU A 31 13.86 23.80 -49.49
CA GLU A 31 13.04 24.53 -48.51
C GLU A 31 13.46 24.12 -47.07
N GLN A 32 13.45 25.10 -46.17
CA GLN A 32 13.81 24.84 -44.78
C GLN A 32 12.66 24.12 -44.04
N GLU A 33 13.01 23.09 -43.29
CA GLU A 33 12.12 22.45 -42.37
C GLU A 33 11.73 23.40 -41.23
N LEU A 34 10.44 23.44 -40.90
CA LEU A 34 9.94 24.17 -39.75
C LEU A 34 9.99 23.26 -38.51
N ILE A 35 10.96 23.50 -37.64
CA ILE A 35 11.09 22.82 -36.36
C ILE A 35 10.36 23.65 -35.32
N SER A 36 9.30 23.12 -34.76
CA SER A 36 8.62 23.70 -33.62
C SER A 36 8.99 22.83 -32.39
N ASP A 37 9.86 23.37 -31.55
CA ASP A 37 10.28 22.75 -30.30
C ASP A 37 9.59 23.49 -29.14
N THR A 38 8.69 22.77 -28.45
CA THR A 38 8.03 23.25 -27.23
C THR A 38 8.63 22.63 -25.95
N SER A 39 9.79 21.98 -26.09
CA SER A 39 10.45 21.31 -24.96
C SER A 39 10.85 22.30 -23.84
N ASP A 40 11.21 23.52 -24.18
CA ASP A 40 11.53 24.58 -23.22
C ASP A 40 10.31 25.01 -22.36
N LEU A 41 9.09 24.90 -22.93
CA LEU A 41 7.86 25.16 -22.18
C LEU A 41 7.51 24.05 -21.19
N ALA A 42 8.03 22.86 -21.43
CA ALA A 42 7.83 21.66 -20.61
C ALA A 42 8.96 21.39 -19.61
N ALA A 43 10.01 22.21 -19.61
CA ALA A 43 11.18 22.07 -18.73
C ALA A 43 10.89 22.43 -17.25
N LYS A 44 9.63 22.41 -16.82
CA LYS A 44 9.27 22.43 -15.41
C LYS A 44 9.53 21.05 -14.85
N GLY A 45 10.68 20.87 -14.19
CA GLY A 45 10.97 19.66 -13.46
C GLY A 45 9.87 19.34 -12.44
N ILE A 46 9.75 18.05 -12.07
CA ILE A 46 8.86 17.61 -10.98
C ILE A 46 9.69 17.61 -9.71
N LYS A 47 9.22 18.32 -8.68
CA LYS A 47 9.77 18.22 -7.34
C LYS A 47 9.05 17.08 -6.62
N LEU A 48 9.79 16.09 -6.16
CA LEU A 48 9.30 14.99 -5.32
C LEU A 48 9.59 15.30 -3.86
N THR A 49 8.84 14.67 -2.97
CA THR A 49 9.10 14.67 -1.51
C THR A 49 10.22 13.71 -1.14
N ILE A 50 10.62 12.83 -2.06
CA ILE A 50 11.66 11.82 -1.83
C ILE A 50 12.99 12.49 -1.48
N ASP A 51 13.53 12.13 -0.32
CA ASP A 51 14.85 12.49 0.12
C ASP A 51 15.89 11.47 -0.39
N ALA A 52 16.90 11.94 -1.11
CA ALA A 52 17.87 11.07 -1.78
C ALA A 52 18.70 10.23 -0.78
N ASP A 53 19.03 10.79 0.37
CA ASP A 53 19.82 10.08 1.39
C ASP A 53 18.98 9.04 2.12
N VAL A 54 17.75 9.38 2.49
CA VAL A 54 16.80 8.44 3.11
C VAL A 54 16.47 7.30 2.13
N GLN A 55 16.23 7.61 0.85
CA GLN A 55 15.99 6.61 -0.19
C GLN A 55 17.18 5.64 -0.31
N ARG A 56 18.40 6.16 -0.39
CA ARG A 56 19.63 5.35 -0.48
C ARG A 56 19.83 4.45 0.73
N ILE A 57 19.57 4.96 1.94
CA ILE A 57 19.65 4.15 3.18
C ILE A 57 18.62 3.03 3.15
N ALA A 58 17.38 3.34 2.78
CA ALA A 58 16.29 2.36 2.68
C ALA A 58 16.60 1.28 1.63
N GLU A 59 17.20 1.64 0.50
CA GLU A 59 17.63 0.70 -0.54
C GLU A 59 18.73 -0.25 -0.03
N ILE A 60 19.78 0.28 0.60
CA ILE A 60 20.86 -0.52 1.17
C ILE A 60 20.32 -1.49 2.23
N ALA A 61 19.50 -0.99 3.15
CA ALA A 61 18.92 -1.82 4.20
C ALA A 61 18.02 -2.91 3.60
N SER A 62 17.16 -2.58 2.64
CA SER A 62 16.25 -3.54 2.00
C SER A 62 16.99 -4.64 1.24
N ASN A 63 18.11 -4.33 0.59
CA ASN A 63 18.92 -5.31 -0.15
C ASN A 63 19.42 -6.44 0.73
N ASN A 64 19.74 -6.13 2.00
CA ASN A 64 20.30 -7.10 2.93
C ASN A 64 19.24 -8.02 3.55
N TYR A 65 17.98 -7.55 3.69
CA TYR A 65 16.97 -8.23 4.52
C TYR A 65 15.68 -8.57 3.77
N ILE A 66 15.39 -7.93 2.63
CA ILE A 66 14.10 -8.09 1.95
C ILE A 66 14.31 -8.69 0.55
N LYS A 67 13.95 -9.96 0.38
CA LYS A 67 13.94 -10.61 -0.94
C LYS A 67 12.73 -10.19 -1.77
N ARG A 68 11.57 -10.03 -1.12
CA ARG A 68 10.30 -9.66 -1.76
C ARG A 68 9.45 -8.85 -0.80
N GLY A 69 9.17 -7.62 -1.15
CA GLY A 69 8.41 -6.69 -0.29
C GLY A 69 8.62 -5.24 -0.67
N ALA A 70 8.24 -4.33 0.21
CA ALA A 70 8.44 -2.91 0.06
C ALA A 70 8.86 -2.25 1.39
N VAL A 71 9.56 -1.12 1.28
CA VAL A 71 9.85 -0.22 2.40
C VAL A 71 9.31 1.15 2.01
N VAL A 72 8.52 1.75 2.88
CA VAL A 72 8.02 3.10 2.73
C VAL A 72 8.42 3.89 3.97
N VAL A 73 9.04 5.05 3.76
CA VAL A 73 9.38 5.99 4.84
C VAL A 73 8.59 7.26 4.61
N ALA A 74 7.79 7.64 5.59
CA ALA A 74 7.00 8.86 5.57
C ALA A 74 7.36 9.77 6.74
N GLU A 75 7.26 11.08 6.54
CA GLU A 75 7.42 12.06 7.59
C GLU A 75 6.17 12.05 8.50
N ALA A 76 6.39 11.98 9.80
CA ALA A 76 5.29 12.05 10.75
C ALA A 76 4.72 13.49 10.78
N GLY A 77 3.44 13.62 10.53
CA GLY A 77 2.73 14.90 10.55
C GLY A 77 2.36 15.43 9.17
N SER A 78 3.26 15.46 8.18
CA SER A 78 2.93 15.83 6.79
C SER A 78 2.48 14.63 5.96
N CYS A 79 2.88 13.42 6.34
CA CYS A 79 2.73 12.19 5.58
C CYS A 79 3.48 12.21 4.23
N ASP A 80 4.41 13.14 4.03
CA ASP A 80 5.26 13.17 2.83
C ASP A 80 6.11 11.91 2.73
N LEU A 81 6.12 11.29 1.56
CA LEU A 81 6.94 10.10 1.33
C LEU A 81 8.40 10.50 1.12
N LEU A 82 9.26 10.12 2.05
CA LEU A 82 10.70 10.39 2.00
C LEU A 82 11.48 9.28 1.28
N ALA A 83 10.99 8.05 1.33
CA ALA A 83 11.54 6.93 0.57
C ALA A 83 10.48 5.90 0.20
N VAL A 84 10.61 5.31 -0.98
CA VAL A 84 9.75 4.21 -1.45
C VAL A 84 10.62 3.19 -2.17
N VAL A 85 10.73 2.00 -1.61
CA VAL A 85 11.54 0.89 -2.15
C VAL A 85 10.66 -0.31 -2.41
N SER A 86 10.81 -0.93 -3.57
CA SER A 86 10.15 -2.19 -3.93
C SER A 86 11.19 -3.26 -4.27
N ARG A 87 11.01 -4.48 -3.77
CA ARG A 87 11.90 -5.62 -4.00
C ARG A 87 11.12 -6.82 -4.57
N PRO A 88 11.71 -7.62 -5.48
CA PRO A 88 13.04 -7.44 -6.08
C PRO A 88 13.15 -6.19 -6.93
N ASP A 89 14.37 -5.74 -7.11
CA ASP A 89 14.73 -4.59 -7.92
C ASP A 89 14.96 -4.97 -9.39
N PHE A 90 14.99 -3.97 -10.26
CA PHE A 90 15.31 -4.15 -11.68
C PHE A 90 16.09 -2.94 -12.23
N SER A 91 16.88 -3.17 -13.27
CA SER A 91 17.55 -2.09 -13.98
C SER A 91 16.65 -1.54 -15.09
N PRO A 92 16.35 -0.22 -15.09
CA PRO A 92 15.58 0.40 -16.16
C PRO A 92 16.22 0.26 -17.57
N THR A 93 17.55 0.04 -17.62
CA THR A 93 18.29 -0.13 -18.86
C THR A 93 18.21 -1.54 -19.43
N ASN A 94 17.69 -2.51 -18.66
CA ASN A 94 17.57 -3.91 -19.11
C ASN A 94 16.19 -4.49 -18.74
N LEU A 95 15.13 -3.91 -19.26
CA LEU A 95 13.75 -4.34 -18.99
C LEU A 95 13.44 -5.72 -19.57
N SER A 96 14.04 -6.08 -20.71
CA SER A 96 13.81 -7.38 -21.35
C SER A 96 14.20 -8.56 -20.47
N ALA A 97 15.21 -8.42 -19.62
CA ALA A 97 15.65 -9.46 -18.69
C ALA A 97 14.66 -9.74 -17.56
N VAL A 98 13.72 -8.84 -17.32
CA VAL A 98 12.81 -8.92 -16.15
C VAL A 98 11.33 -9.12 -16.51
N LEU A 99 10.97 -8.99 -17.81
CA LEU A 99 9.56 -9.06 -18.26
C LEU A 99 8.86 -10.36 -17.89
N ASN A 100 9.57 -11.49 -17.96
CA ASN A 100 9.02 -12.82 -17.73
C ASN A 100 9.50 -13.47 -16.42
N ARG A 101 10.05 -12.68 -15.50
CA ARG A 101 10.50 -13.21 -14.21
C ARG A 101 9.29 -13.50 -13.30
N GLU A 102 9.28 -14.69 -12.69
CA GLU A 102 8.20 -15.14 -11.79
C GLU A 102 8.08 -14.28 -10.54
N ASP A 103 9.18 -13.67 -10.08
CA ASP A 103 9.22 -12.79 -8.91
C ASP A 103 8.68 -11.38 -9.19
N SER A 104 8.25 -11.10 -10.45
CA SER A 104 7.57 -9.88 -10.87
C SER A 104 8.24 -8.58 -10.37
N PRO A 105 9.48 -8.28 -10.79
CA PRO A 105 10.22 -7.12 -10.28
C PRO A 105 9.62 -5.77 -10.73
N LEU A 106 8.83 -5.75 -11.82
CA LEU A 106 8.16 -4.54 -12.30
C LEU A 106 6.93 -4.14 -11.46
N LEU A 107 6.46 -5.04 -10.58
CA LEU A 107 5.36 -4.73 -9.68
C LEU A 107 5.84 -3.78 -8.58
N ASN A 108 5.24 -2.59 -8.49
CA ASN A 108 5.47 -1.71 -7.36
C ASN A 108 4.72 -2.24 -6.12
N ARG A 109 5.46 -2.91 -5.25
CA ARG A 109 4.92 -3.54 -4.06
C ARG A 109 4.51 -2.57 -2.97
N ALA A 110 5.00 -1.34 -3.00
CA ALA A 110 4.55 -0.30 -2.09
C ALA A 110 3.10 0.14 -2.37
N LEU A 111 2.61 -0.08 -3.60
CA LEU A 111 1.27 0.29 -4.04
C LEU A 111 0.32 -0.91 -4.15
N SER A 112 0.77 -2.08 -3.76
CA SER A 112 -0.01 -3.32 -3.87
C SER A 112 -0.78 -3.61 -2.58
N ALA A 113 -1.93 -4.26 -2.69
CA ALA A 113 -2.66 -4.75 -1.53
C ALA A 113 -2.00 -6.01 -0.95
N TYR A 114 -1.96 -6.08 0.36
CA TYR A 114 -1.40 -7.20 1.11
C TYR A 114 -2.35 -7.68 2.20
N ASN A 115 -2.17 -8.93 2.57
CA ASN A 115 -2.73 -9.46 3.79
C ASN A 115 -1.98 -8.88 4.99
N LEU A 116 -2.66 -8.06 5.79
CA LEU A 116 -2.06 -7.31 6.90
C LEU A 116 -1.71 -8.19 8.11
N GLY A 117 -2.38 -9.33 8.25
CA GLY A 117 -2.18 -10.19 9.41
C GLY A 117 -2.42 -9.44 10.72
N SER A 118 -1.54 -9.66 11.67
CA SER A 118 -1.67 -9.08 13.02
C SER A 118 -1.59 -7.55 13.08
N VAL A 119 -1.14 -6.87 12.04
CA VAL A 119 -1.17 -5.40 12.00
C VAL A 119 -2.60 -4.86 12.02
N PHE A 120 -3.56 -5.60 11.46
CA PHE A 120 -4.97 -5.22 11.50
C PHE A 120 -5.56 -5.15 12.92
N LYS A 121 -4.92 -5.75 13.93
CA LYS A 121 -5.35 -5.68 15.34
C LYS A 121 -5.36 -4.26 15.90
N LEU A 122 -4.64 -3.34 15.26
CA LEU A 122 -4.68 -1.92 15.62
C LEU A 122 -6.05 -1.29 15.34
N VAL A 123 -6.83 -1.80 14.37
CA VAL A 123 -8.18 -1.30 14.08
C VAL A 123 -9.14 -1.56 15.25
N PRO A 124 -9.34 -2.79 15.74
CA PRO A 124 -10.17 -2.99 16.94
C PRO A 124 -9.59 -2.32 18.19
N ALA A 125 -8.28 -2.14 18.29
CA ALA A 125 -7.68 -1.40 19.40
C ALA A 125 -8.07 0.09 19.35
N SER A 126 -8.02 0.77 18.19
CA SER A 126 -8.44 2.17 18.06
C SER A 126 -9.91 2.34 18.40
N VAL A 127 -10.79 1.50 17.87
CA VAL A 127 -12.22 1.54 18.19
C VAL A 127 -12.46 1.38 19.70
N ALA A 128 -11.76 0.44 20.35
CA ALA A 128 -11.91 0.22 21.76
C ALA A 128 -11.53 1.45 22.60
N LEU A 129 -10.47 2.16 22.22
CA LEU A 129 -10.04 3.39 22.87
C LEU A 129 -11.04 4.52 22.66
N GLU A 130 -11.59 4.68 21.45
CA GLU A 130 -12.60 5.69 21.13
C GLU A 130 -13.93 5.45 21.86
N GLU A 131 -14.36 4.19 21.99
CA GLU A 131 -15.57 3.78 22.69
C GLU A 131 -15.40 3.76 24.22
N GLY A 132 -14.22 4.08 24.74
CA GLY A 132 -13.92 4.05 26.18
C GLY A 132 -13.90 2.66 26.76
N ILE A 133 -13.68 1.62 25.94
CA ILE A 133 -13.41 0.26 26.43
C ILE A 133 -12.04 0.29 27.08
N SER A 134 -12.02 0.00 28.40
CA SER A 134 -10.78 0.13 29.19
C SER A 134 -9.66 -0.77 28.66
N PRO A 135 -8.50 -0.20 28.29
CA PRO A 135 -7.33 -0.99 27.93
C PRO A 135 -6.80 -1.83 29.10
N GLU A 136 -7.16 -1.49 30.34
CA GLU A 136 -6.80 -2.22 31.57
C GLU A 136 -7.70 -3.44 31.84
N GLY A 137 -8.78 -3.60 31.06
CA GLY A 137 -9.64 -4.78 31.13
C GLY A 137 -8.86 -6.06 30.78
N THR A 138 -8.89 -7.05 31.67
CA THR A 138 -8.16 -8.31 31.48
C THR A 138 -9.04 -9.37 30.81
N TYR A 139 -8.43 -10.11 29.88
CA TYR A 139 -8.99 -11.30 29.23
C TYR A 139 -8.09 -12.51 29.54
N HIS A 140 -8.68 -13.62 30.00
CA HIS A 140 -7.92 -14.86 30.23
C HIS A 140 -7.77 -15.66 28.93
N CYS A 141 -6.59 -15.63 28.34
CA CYS A 141 -6.27 -16.33 27.09
C CYS A 141 -5.78 -17.76 27.38
N THR A 142 -6.57 -18.75 27.01
CA THR A 142 -6.22 -20.17 27.09
C THR A 142 -5.51 -20.72 25.85
N GLY A 143 -5.21 -19.85 24.85
CA GLY A 143 -4.60 -20.24 23.59
C GLY A 143 -5.60 -20.51 22.47
N SER A 144 -6.90 -20.62 22.79
CA SER A 144 -7.97 -20.78 21.82
C SER A 144 -9.25 -20.07 22.25
N ILE A 145 -10.11 -19.76 21.31
CA ILE A 145 -11.46 -19.21 21.52
C ILE A 145 -12.42 -19.81 20.49
N GLU A 146 -13.61 -20.18 20.95
CA GLU A 146 -14.67 -20.68 20.08
C GLU A 146 -15.66 -19.56 19.74
N VAL A 147 -15.99 -19.43 18.45
CA VAL A 147 -16.97 -18.47 17.96
C VAL A 147 -17.83 -19.14 16.88
N ASP A 148 -19.13 -19.18 17.09
CA ASP A 148 -20.13 -19.75 16.16
C ASP A 148 -19.78 -21.18 15.69
N GLY A 149 -19.23 -22.02 16.62
CA GLY A 149 -18.82 -23.39 16.35
C GLY A 149 -17.53 -23.52 15.53
N ALA A 150 -16.73 -22.45 15.41
CA ALA A 150 -15.37 -22.48 14.88
C ALA A 150 -14.37 -22.12 15.97
N THR A 151 -13.29 -22.88 16.06
CA THR A 151 -12.22 -22.64 17.03
C THR A 151 -11.08 -21.87 16.37
N PHE A 152 -10.70 -20.76 16.99
CA PHE A 152 -9.56 -19.93 16.60
C PHE A 152 -8.45 -20.09 17.62
N HIS A 153 -7.20 -20.04 17.16
CA HIS A 153 -6.04 -20.26 18.00
C HIS A 153 -5.08 -19.06 17.97
N CYS A 154 -4.41 -18.83 19.10
CA CYS A 154 -3.18 -18.05 19.08
C CYS A 154 -2.08 -18.82 18.32
N ILE A 155 -0.99 -18.12 17.97
CA ILE A 155 0.13 -18.75 17.25
C ILE A 155 0.62 -19.94 18.07
N ASN A 156 0.74 -21.09 17.42
CA ASN A 156 1.12 -22.37 18.02
C ASN A 156 0.24 -22.82 19.20
N GLY A 157 -0.99 -22.30 19.32
CA GLY A 157 -1.87 -22.61 20.45
C GLY A 157 -1.41 -22.06 21.80
N THR A 158 -0.53 -21.05 21.79
CA THR A 158 0.07 -20.51 23.03
C THR A 158 -0.99 -19.83 23.90
N ALA A 159 -1.13 -20.27 25.13
CA ALA A 159 -1.93 -19.61 26.14
C ALA A 159 -1.13 -18.43 26.73
N HIS A 160 -1.71 -17.22 26.71
CA HIS A 160 -1.05 -16.01 27.21
C HIS A 160 -1.45 -15.67 28.66
N GLY A 161 -2.42 -16.41 29.25
CA GLY A 161 -2.96 -16.11 30.56
C GLY A 161 -3.74 -14.80 30.60
N ASP A 162 -3.62 -14.06 31.70
CA ASP A 162 -4.33 -12.76 31.84
C ASP A 162 -3.63 -11.65 31.08
N VAL A 163 -4.28 -11.19 30.02
CA VAL A 163 -3.79 -10.13 29.13
C VAL A 163 -4.74 -8.94 29.12
N ASP A 164 -4.18 -7.76 29.27
CA ASP A 164 -4.77 -6.47 28.94
C ASP A 164 -4.50 -6.14 27.46
N MET A 165 -4.91 -4.97 26.98
CA MET A 165 -4.70 -4.56 25.59
C MET A 165 -3.22 -4.45 25.23
N ASP A 166 -2.40 -3.90 26.11
CA ASP A 166 -0.96 -3.72 25.89
C ASP A 166 -0.25 -5.06 25.73
N LYS A 167 -0.51 -5.99 26.63
CA LYS A 167 0.03 -7.35 26.52
C LYS A 167 -0.52 -8.08 25.32
N ALA A 168 -1.80 -7.89 24.98
CA ALA A 168 -2.41 -8.53 23.84
C ALA A 168 -1.81 -8.04 22.50
N ILE A 169 -1.44 -6.76 22.41
CA ILE A 169 -0.67 -6.21 21.28
C ILE A 169 0.74 -6.79 21.26
N ALA A 170 1.44 -6.73 22.39
CA ALA A 170 2.83 -7.20 22.51
C ALA A 170 2.98 -8.70 22.18
N TYR A 171 2.04 -9.52 22.64
CA TYR A 171 2.03 -10.97 22.37
C TYR A 171 1.29 -11.36 21.10
N SER A 172 0.69 -10.37 20.41
CA SER A 172 -0.16 -10.62 19.24
C SER A 172 -1.29 -11.62 19.53
N CYS A 173 -1.96 -11.49 20.69
CA CYS A 173 -2.95 -12.43 21.16
C CYS A 173 -4.21 -12.43 20.27
N ASN A 174 -4.44 -13.51 19.53
CA ASN A 174 -5.62 -13.63 18.68
C ASN A 174 -6.91 -13.70 19.50
N CYS A 175 -6.92 -14.47 20.58
CA CYS A 175 -8.12 -14.68 21.40
C CYS A 175 -8.63 -13.38 22.01
N TYR A 176 -7.73 -12.52 22.51
CA TYR A 176 -8.09 -11.20 23.04
C TYR A 176 -8.77 -10.34 21.96
N PHE A 177 -8.15 -10.20 20.80
CA PHE A 177 -8.68 -9.35 19.74
C PHE A 177 -9.97 -9.90 19.11
N ILE A 178 -10.12 -11.21 19.07
CA ILE A 178 -11.39 -11.84 18.67
C ILE A 178 -12.50 -11.51 19.69
N HIS A 179 -12.22 -11.65 20.97
CA HIS A 179 -13.16 -11.29 22.04
C HIS A 179 -13.52 -9.78 21.98
N LEU A 180 -12.53 -8.93 21.84
CA LEU A 180 -12.71 -7.48 21.68
C LEU A 180 -13.57 -7.14 20.46
N ALA A 181 -13.31 -7.78 19.31
CA ALA A 181 -14.08 -7.58 18.09
C ALA A 181 -15.56 -8.02 18.24
N GLN A 182 -15.84 -9.06 19.05
CA GLN A 182 -17.21 -9.45 19.36
C GLN A 182 -17.94 -8.39 20.20
N GLN A 183 -17.24 -7.74 21.14
CA GLN A 183 -17.79 -6.66 21.96
C GLN A 183 -18.09 -5.41 21.12
N ILE A 184 -17.17 -5.02 20.24
CA ILE A 184 -17.27 -3.84 19.37
C ILE A 184 -18.37 -4.04 18.30
N GLY A 185 -18.38 -5.20 17.67
CA GLY A 185 -19.25 -5.53 16.54
C GLY A 185 -18.70 -5.08 15.18
N GLY A 186 -19.02 -5.86 14.16
CA GLY A 186 -18.39 -5.74 12.84
C GLY A 186 -18.65 -4.43 12.11
N LYS A 187 -19.78 -3.77 12.33
CA LYS A 187 -20.09 -2.48 11.67
C LYS A 187 -19.15 -1.37 12.10
N LYS A 188 -18.84 -1.27 13.40
CA LYS A 188 -17.91 -0.28 13.92
C LYS A 188 -16.49 -0.55 13.45
N LEU A 189 -16.09 -1.82 13.43
CA LEU A 189 -14.78 -2.22 12.90
C LEU A 189 -14.62 -1.88 11.42
N LEU A 190 -15.67 -2.11 10.61
CA LEU A 190 -15.66 -1.74 9.19
C LEU A 190 -15.56 -0.23 9.00
N TYR A 191 -16.37 0.52 9.76
CA TYR A 191 -16.37 1.98 9.70
C TYR A 191 -14.99 2.55 10.04
N GLU A 192 -14.38 2.06 11.12
CA GLU A 192 -13.05 2.50 11.52
C GLU A 192 -11.97 2.11 10.48
N ALA A 193 -12.03 0.90 9.95
CA ALA A 193 -11.12 0.51 8.87
C ALA A 193 -11.23 1.47 7.66
N GLN A 194 -12.46 1.87 7.29
CA GLN A 194 -12.68 2.84 6.22
C GLN A 194 -12.13 4.23 6.59
N ASN A 195 -12.34 4.71 7.83
CA ASN A 195 -11.79 5.97 8.32
C ASN A 195 -10.26 6.00 8.25
N LEU A 196 -9.63 4.85 8.50
CA LEU A 196 -8.18 4.65 8.37
C LEU A 196 -7.70 4.48 6.91
N GLY A 197 -8.60 4.61 5.93
CA GLY A 197 -8.30 4.55 4.49
C GLY A 197 -8.24 3.14 3.91
N PHE A 198 -8.60 2.10 4.65
CA PHE A 198 -8.69 0.75 4.08
C PHE A 198 -9.87 0.64 3.11
N GLY A 199 -9.64 -0.04 1.99
CA GLY A 199 -10.66 -0.22 0.95
C GLY A 199 -10.71 0.90 -0.07
N GLU A 200 -9.86 1.93 0.04
CA GLU A 200 -9.76 3.05 -0.89
C GLU A 200 -8.41 3.06 -1.60
N ALA A 201 -8.43 3.39 -2.89
CA ALA A 201 -7.21 3.64 -3.64
C ALA A 201 -6.73 5.06 -3.38
N VAL A 202 -5.44 5.22 -3.16
CA VAL A 202 -4.80 6.54 -3.02
C VAL A 202 -4.17 6.92 -4.34
N GLU A 203 -4.58 8.04 -4.92
CA GLU A 203 -3.92 8.61 -6.10
C GLU A 203 -2.67 9.37 -5.66
N LEU A 204 -1.50 8.88 -6.07
CA LEU A 204 -0.20 9.50 -5.78
C LEU A 204 0.21 10.51 -6.83
N ALA A 205 -0.26 10.32 -8.06
CA ALA A 205 -0.06 11.21 -9.20
C ALA A 205 -1.10 10.85 -10.27
N PRO A 206 -1.41 11.75 -11.23
CA PRO A 206 -2.35 11.46 -12.29
C PRO A 206 -2.12 10.12 -12.96
N GLY A 207 -3.09 9.21 -12.81
CA GLY A 207 -3.03 7.83 -13.32
C GLY A 207 -2.04 6.91 -12.62
N MET A 208 -1.62 7.22 -11.40
CA MET A 208 -0.87 6.34 -10.53
C MET A 208 -1.56 6.20 -9.18
N GLU A 209 -2.24 5.08 -9.02
CA GLU A 209 -3.04 4.76 -7.84
C GLU A 209 -2.47 3.55 -7.11
N SER A 210 -2.67 3.50 -5.80
CA SER A 210 -2.47 2.29 -5.02
C SER A 210 -3.60 1.30 -5.26
N ALA A 211 -3.39 0.03 -4.91
CA ALA A 211 -4.49 -0.92 -4.80
C ALA A 211 -5.38 -0.51 -3.61
N ALA A 212 -6.70 -0.55 -3.80
CA ALA A 212 -7.67 -0.22 -2.76
C ALA A 212 -7.67 -1.22 -1.59
N GLY A 213 -7.28 -2.46 -1.83
CA GLY A 213 -7.52 -3.54 -0.89
C GLY A 213 -8.99 -4.01 -0.92
N VAL A 214 -9.31 -4.98 -0.08
CA VAL A 214 -10.66 -5.55 -0.01
C VAL A 214 -11.15 -5.52 1.43
N LEU A 215 -12.25 -4.84 1.67
CA LEU A 215 -13.01 -4.90 2.92
C LEU A 215 -14.28 -5.74 2.76
N PRO A 216 -14.81 -6.35 3.84
CA PRO A 216 -16.06 -7.08 3.78
C PRO A 216 -17.24 -6.15 3.45
N SER A 217 -18.23 -6.66 2.76
CA SER A 217 -19.51 -5.95 2.64
C SER A 217 -20.29 -6.05 3.96
N GLU A 218 -21.16 -5.06 4.23
CA GLU A 218 -22.03 -5.09 5.42
C GLU A 218 -22.88 -6.37 5.54
N ARG A 219 -23.28 -6.96 4.41
CA ARG A 219 -24.02 -8.23 4.37
C ARG A 219 -23.23 -9.40 4.94
N ASN A 220 -21.91 -9.36 4.81
CA ASN A 220 -21.02 -10.39 5.32
C ASN A 220 -20.71 -10.20 6.80
N LEU A 221 -21.00 -9.03 7.38
CA LEU A 221 -20.76 -8.72 8.79
C LEU A 221 -21.82 -9.29 9.74
N SER A 222 -22.95 -9.75 9.22
CA SER A 222 -23.97 -10.48 10.01
C SER A 222 -23.50 -11.86 10.47
N ASN A 223 -22.41 -12.37 9.87
CA ASN A 223 -21.74 -13.57 10.30
C ASN A 223 -20.54 -13.18 11.18
N HIS A 224 -20.60 -13.44 12.48
CA HIS A 224 -19.51 -13.15 13.43
C HIS A 224 -18.17 -13.70 12.96
N ARG A 225 -18.15 -14.83 12.23
CA ARG A 225 -16.93 -15.38 11.64
C ARG A 225 -16.26 -14.45 10.62
N ALA A 226 -17.03 -13.71 9.85
CA ALA A 226 -16.46 -12.77 8.86
C ALA A 226 -15.73 -11.61 9.55
N CYS A 227 -16.29 -11.08 10.65
CA CYS A 227 -15.60 -10.06 11.46
C CYS A 227 -14.28 -10.57 12.06
N LEU A 228 -14.25 -11.86 12.43
CA LEU A 228 -13.10 -12.48 13.10
C LEU A 228 -11.98 -12.87 12.12
N LEU A 229 -12.32 -13.19 10.87
CA LEU A 229 -11.34 -13.49 9.82
C LEU A 229 -10.42 -12.28 9.55
N TYR A 230 -10.93 -11.06 9.72
CA TYR A 230 -10.12 -9.83 9.57
C TYR A 230 -9.16 -9.58 10.72
N THR A 231 -9.44 -10.09 11.92
CA THR A 231 -8.52 -9.97 13.06
C THR A 231 -7.50 -11.12 13.14
N SER A 232 -7.82 -12.28 12.56
CA SER A 232 -6.97 -13.49 12.61
C SER A 232 -6.39 -13.90 11.26
N ARG A 233 -7.04 -13.56 10.16
CA ARG A 233 -6.60 -13.75 8.77
C ARG A 233 -7.02 -12.55 7.96
N CYS A 234 -6.15 -11.57 7.82
CA CYS A 234 -6.32 -10.63 6.73
C CYS A 234 -6.06 -11.39 5.42
N VAL A 235 -7.06 -11.66 4.68
CA VAL A 235 -6.97 -12.23 3.34
C VAL A 235 -7.02 -11.10 2.33
#